data_2f8a0a829a67397aaa917d9dfec6547e
#
_entry.id   2f8a0a829a67397aaa917d9dfec6547e
#
_cell.length_a   1.000
_cell.length_b   1.000
_cell.length_c   1.000
_cell.angle_alpha   90.00
_cell.angle_beta   90.00
_cell.angle_gamma   90.00
#
_symmetry.space_group_name_H-M   'P 1'
#
loop_
_entity.id
_entity.type
_entity.pdbx_description
1 polymer ?
#
loop_
_entity_poly.entity_id
_entity_poly.type
_entity_poly.pdbx_seq_one_letter_code
_entity_poly.pdbx_strand_id
1 'polypeptide(L)'
;MVGTKVPQAMKDELAFCMESRRFTLDLLKPGTPCKDIWDAFNDFMKKNGRPGEARLYCHGQGYDLVERPLVRHDEPWTIEKDMNIVVHPTYIYAGYLNWLCDNYLIGGNGPGDRLHKFPEEVVEAG
;
A
#
# COMPACT_ATOMS: atom_id res chain seq x y z
N MET A 1 11.53 3.42 -11.30
CA MET A 1 11.38 3.30 -12.76
C MET A 1 12.36 4.24 -13.43
N VAL A 2 13.12 3.75 -14.39
CA VAL A 2 14.16 4.52 -15.07
C VAL A 2 14.02 4.34 -16.58
N GLY A 3 14.13 5.43 -17.32
CA GLY A 3 14.09 5.42 -18.78
C GLY A 3 14.43 6.79 -19.34
N THR A 4 14.82 6.86 -20.61
CA THR A 4 15.14 8.13 -21.27
C THR A 4 13.91 9.02 -21.45
N LYS A 5 12.75 8.39 -21.67
CA LYS A 5 11.47 9.08 -21.75
C LYS A 5 10.37 8.15 -21.24
N VAL A 6 9.67 8.58 -20.21
CA VAL A 6 8.64 7.78 -19.56
C VAL A 6 7.27 8.21 -20.07
N PRO A 7 6.43 7.28 -20.56
CA PRO A 7 5.07 7.60 -20.99
C PRO A 7 4.24 8.24 -19.88
N GLN A 8 3.39 9.18 -20.22
CA GLN A 8 2.51 9.84 -19.25
C GLN A 8 1.61 8.84 -18.53
N ALA A 9 1.16 7.78 -19.22
CA ALA A 9 0.34 6.74 -18.62
C ALA A 9 1.04 6.06 -17.43
N MET A 10 2.36 5.85 -17.50
CA MET A 10 3.11 5.28 -16.37
C MET A 10 3.17 6.25 -15.19
N LYS A 11 3.34 7.53 -15.46
CA LYS A 11 3.34 8.57 -14.41
C LYS A 11 1.98 8.66 -13.73
N ASP A 12 0.91 8.57 -14.51
CA ASP A 12 -0.45 8.59 -14.00
C ASP A 12 -0.74 7.35 -13.12
N GLU A 13 -0.26 6.17 -13.53
CA GLU A 13 -0.44 4.96 -12.74
C GLU A 13 0.40 4.98 -11.45
N LEU A 14 1.60 5.53 -11.48
CA LEU A 14 2.35 5.74 -10.25
C LEU A 14 1.58 6.63 -9.28
N ALA A 15 1.02 7.72 -9.77
CA ALA A 15 0.20 8.62 -8.96
C ALA A 15 -1.01 7.91 -8.37
N PHE A 16 -1.69 7.06 -9.15
CA PHE A 16 -2.81 6.27 -8.65
C PHE A 16 -2.36 5.23 -7.61
N CYS A 17 -1.23 4.57 -7.84
CA CYS A 17 -0.67 3.64 -6.87
C CYS A 17 -0.39 4.32 -5.53
N MET A 18 0.14 5.54 -5.56
CA MET A 18 0.35 6.36 -4.36
C MET A 18 -0.99 6.72 -3.69
N GLU A 19 -2.01 7.03 -4.47
CA GLU A 19 -3.36 7.30 -3.95
C GLU A 19 -3.96 6.07 -3.28
N SER A 20 -3.81 4.89 -3.88
CA SER A 20 -4.27 3.62 -3.30
C SER A 20 -3.57 3.32 -1.96
N ARG A 21 -2.28 3.60 -1.87
CA ARG A 21 -1.54 3.53 -0.61
C ARG A 21 -2.09 4.51 0.41
N ARG A 22 -2.30 5.75 0.01
CA ARG A 22 -2.87 6.79 0.87
C ARG A 22 -4.22 6.37 1.44
N PHE A 23 -5.06 5.80 0.59
CA PHE A 23 -6.36 5.27 1.02
C PHE A 23 -6.19 4.23 2.14
N THR A 24 -5.23 3.31 1.99
CA THR A 24 -4.93 2.32 3.01
C THR A 24 -4.42 2.97 4.30
N LEU A 25 -3.50 3.93 4.18
CA LEU A 25 -2.93 4.61 5.34
C LEU A 25 -4.00 5.30 6.19
N ASP A 26 -5.01 5.87 5.57
CA ASP A 26 -6.11 6.53 6.27
C ASP A 26 -6.95 5.54 7.11
N LEU A 27 -6.88 4.26 6.80
CA LEU A 27 -7.56 3.19 7.53
C LEU A 27 -6.70 2.54 8.63
N LEU A 28 -5.39 2.77 8.62
CA LEU A 28 -4.44 2.15 9.57
C LEU A 28 -4.44 2.89 10.91
N LYS A 29 -5.56 2.84 11.59
CA LYS A 29 -5.74 3.45 12.92
C LYS A 29 -5.94 2.35 13.96
N PRO A 30 -5.43 2.55 15.19
CA PRO A 30 -5.67 1.58 16.26
C PRO A 30 -7.16 1.25 16.41
N GLY A 31 -7.46 -0.04 16.46
CA GLY A 31 -8.83 -0.53 16.56
C GLY A 31 -9.51 -0.87 15.24
N THR A 32 -8.92 -0.54 14.10
CA THR A 32 -9.49 -0.89 12.81
C THR A 32 -9.27 -2.38 12.51
N PRO A 33 -10.34 -3.15 12.23
CA PRO A 33 -10.18 -4.55 11.86
C PRO A 33 -9.47 -4.69 10.51
N CYS A 34 -8.51 -5.59 10.44
CA CYS A 34 -7.76 -5.85 9.20
C CYS A 34 -8.66 -6.28 8.05
N LYS A 35 -9.69 -7.06 8.35
CA LYS A 35 -10.69 -7.47 7.36
C LYS A 35 -11.38 -6.28 6.70
N ASP A 36 -11.74 -5.27 7.50
CA ASP A 36 -12.42 -4.08 6.98
C ASP A 36 -11.51 -3.27 6.05
N ILE A 37 -10.21 -3.22 6.37
CA ILE A 37 -9.22 -2.57 5.50
C ILE A 37 -9.13 -3.30 4.16
N TRP A 38 -9.09 -4.63 4.19
CA TRP A 38 -9.08 -5.45 2.98
C TRP A 38 -10.29 -5.21 2.09
N ASP A 39 -11.48 -5.26 2.69
CA ASP A 39 -12.73 -5.07 1.95
C ASP A 39 -12.80 -3.66 1.35
N ALA A 40 -12.48 -2.64 2.13
CA ALA A 40 -12.49 -1.25 1.68
C ALA A 40 -11.49 -0.98 0.57
N PHE A 41 -10.28 -1.54 0.67
CA PHE A 41 -9.26 -1.38 -0.36
C PHE A 41 -9.68 -2.02 -1.68
N ASN A 42 -10.22 -3.23 -1.64
CA ASN A 42 -10.69 -3.90 -2.85
C ASN A 42 -11.85 -3.17 -3.51
N ASP A 43 -12.77 -2.63 -2.72
CA ASP A 43 -13.86 -1.79 -3.23
C ASP A 43 -13.32 -0.52 -3.89
N PHE A 44 -12.36 0.13 -3.25
CA PHE A 44 -11.69 1.31 -3.82
C PHE A 44 -11.05 1.00 -5.18
N MET A 45 -10.30 -0.10 -5.26
CA MET A 45 -9.64 -0.50 -6.51
C MET A 45 -10.66 -0.75 -7.62
N LYS A 46 -11.73 -1.49 -7.32
CA LYS A 46 -12.79 -1.80 -8.29
C LYS A 46 -13.52 -0.56 -8.77
N LYS A 47 -13.84 0.37 -7.87
CA LYS A 47 -14.50 1.63 -8.22
C LYS A 47 -13.65 2.49 -9.15
N ASN A 48 -12.35 2.33 -9.11
CA ASN A 48 -11.41 3.06 -9.95
C ASN A 48 -10.96 2.26 -11.18
N GLY A 49 -11.66 1.17 -11.50
CA GLY A 49 -11.41 0.38 -12.70
C GLY A 49 -10.12 -0.44 -12.65
N ARG A 50 -9.55 -0.66 -11.46
CA ARG A 50 -8.34 -1.46 -11.28
C ARG A 50 -8.68 -2.83 -10.67
N PRO A 51 -7.80 -3.82 -10.88
CA PRO A 51 -8.02 -5.13 -10.28
C PRO A 51 -7.94 -5.05 -8.75
N GLY A 52 -8.78 -5.82 -8.08
CA GLY A 52 -8.69 -5.99 -6.64
C GLY A 52 -7.41 -6.74 -6.26
N GLU A 53 -7.01 -6.63 -5.00
CA GLU A 53 -5.85 -7.35 -4.49
C GLU A 53 -6.21 -8.83 -4.30
N ALA A 54 -5.43 -9.71 -4.89
CA ALA A 54 -5.59 -11.16 -4.75
C ALA A 54 -4.55 -11.77 -3.81
N ARG A 55 -3.57 -10.95 -3.38
CA ARG A 55 -2.46 -11.36 -2.55
C ARG A 55 -2.40 -10.48 -1.31
N LEU A 56 -1.40 -10.71 -0.50
CA LEU A 56 -1.15 -9.87 0.67
C LEU A 56 -0.46 -8.58 0.25
N TYR A 57 -1.07 -7.43 0.52
CA TYR A 57 -0.47 -6.13 0.18
C TYR A 57 -0.14 -5.27 1.40
N CYS A 58 -0.57 -5.68 2.57
CA CYS A 58 -0.38 -4.93 3.80
C CYS A 58 -0.24 -5.94 4.95
N HIS A 59 0.83 -5.82 5.72
CA HIS A 59 1.13 -6.79 6.78
C HIS A 59 2.09 -6.23 7.82
N GLY A 60 2.19 -6.91 8.95
CA GLY A 60 3.19 -6.62 9.95
C GLY A 60 4.58 -7.04 9.51
N GLN A 61 5.58 -6.40 10.08
CA GLN A 61 6.99 -6.75 9.93
C GLN A 61 7.71 -6.48 11.26
N GLY A 62 8.50 -7.43 11.69
CA GLY A 62 9.26 -7.32 12.93
C GLY A 62 10.42 -8.30 12.89
N TYR A 63 10.32 -9.43 13.58
CA TYR A 63 11.33 -10.49 13.53
C TYR A 63 11.35 -11.16 12.15
N ASP A 64 10.18 -11.30 11.53
CA ASP A 64 10.04 -11.88 10.21
C ASP A 64 9.73 -10.79 9.18
N LEU A 65 10.08 -11.06 7.92
CA LEU A 65 9.78 -10.18 6.80
C LEU A 65 8.27 -9.99 6.63
N VAL A 66 7.51 -11.04 6.83
CA VAL A 66 6.05 -11.03 6.81
C VAL A 66 5.54 -11.71 8.08
N GLU A 67 4.83 -10.96 8.91
CA GLU A 67 4.20 -11.49 10.11
C GLU A 67 2.85 -10.81 10.37
N ARG A 68 2.09 -11.33 11.31
CA ARG A 68 0.79 -10.74 11.66
C ARG A 68 0.93 -9.31 12.20
N PRO A 69 -0.09 -8.47 11.96
CA PRO A 69 -1.34 -8.81 11.28
C PRO A 69 -1.16 -8.93 9.76
N LEU A 70 -1.94 -9.81 9.15
CA LEU A 70 -2.05 -9.92 7.70
C LEU A 70 -3.35 -9.25 7.28
N VAL A 71 -3.29 -8.16 6.53
CA VAL A 71 -4.51 -7.50 6.06
C VAL A 71 -5.14 -8.35 4.96
N ARG A 72 -6.09 -9.18 5.36
CA ARG A 72 -6.78 -10.15 4.51
C ARG A 72 -8.22 -10.32 5.00
N HIS A 73 -9.04 -10.95 4.15
CA HIS A 73 -10.45 -11.22 4.44
C HIS A 73 -10.67 -12.13 5.67
N ASP A 74 -9.66 -12.93 6.02
CA ASP A 74 -9.73 -13.93 7.09
C ASP A 74 -8.89 -13.58 8.33
N GLU A 75 -8.36 -12.35 8.41
CA GLU A 75 -7.53 -11.93 9.55
C GLU A 75 -8.42 -11.45 10.71
N PRO A 76 -8.37 -12.11 11.88
CA PRO A 76 -9.15 -11.69 13.04
C PRO A 76 -8.56 -10.51 13.82
N TRP A 77 -7.33 -10.11 13.52
CA TRP A 77 -6.65 -9.04 14.26
C TRP A 77 -7.12 -7.66 13.83
N THR A 78 -6.96 -6.71 14.75
CA THR A 78 -7.11 -5.28 14.48
C THR A 78 -5.74 -4.62 14.44
N ILE A 79 -5.67 -3.45 13.83
CA ILE A 79 -4.48 -2.60 13.88
C ILE A 79 -4.33 -2.07 15.31
N GLU A 80 -3.11 -2.08 15.82
CA GLU A 80 -2.79 -1.59 17.16
C GLU A 80 -1.61 -0.62 17.11
N LYS A 81 -1.55 0.25 18.09
CA LYS A 81 -0.43 1.17 18.26
C LYS A 81 0.88 0.39 18.38
N ASP A 82 1.95 1.01 17.90
CA ASP A 82 3.32 0.50 17.91
C ASP A 82 3.59 -0.68 16.95
N MET A 83 2.61 -1.08 16.14
CA MET A 83 2.85 -2.03 15.05
C MET A 83 3.68 -1.38 13.94
N ASN A 84 4.61 -2.15 13.36
CA ASN A 84 5.30 -1.79 12.13
C ASN A 84 4.56 -2.46 10.98
N ILE A 85 3.93 -1.67 10.14
CA ILE A 85 3.09 -2.15 9.04
C ILE A 85 3.72 -1.82 7.71
N VAL A 86 3.88 -2.83 6.88
CA VAL A 86 4.30 -2.67 5.48
C VAL A 86 3.06 -2.50 4.62
N VAL A 87 3.07 -1.50 3.76
CA VAL A 87 2.00 -1.27 2.78
C VAL A 87 2.63 -1.31 1.39
N HIS A 88 2.23 -2.30 0.58
CA HIS A 88 2.81 -2.48 -0.76
C HIS A 88 1.74 -2.80 -1.81
N PRO A 89 0.89 -1.81 -2.16
CA PRO A 89 -0.07 -2.03 -3.23
C PRO A 89 0.67 -2.46 -4.51
N THR A 90 0.18 -3.53 -5.12
CA THR A 90 0.80 -4.14 -6.28
C THR A 90 -0.29 -4.60 -7.23
N TYR A 91 -0.29 -4.08 -8.44
CA TYR A 91 -1.27 -4.47 -9.44
C TYR A 91 -0.74 -4.26 -10.86
N ILE A 92 -1.35 -4.95 -11.82
CA ILE A 92 -1.06 -4.75 -13.24
C ILE A 92 -2.23 -4.01 -13.87
N TYR A 93 -1.93 -2.93 -14.56
CA TYR A 93 -2.93 -2.13 -15.27
C TYR A 93 -2.29 -1.47 -16.49
N ALA A 94 -3.00 -1.47 -17.60
CA ALA A 94 -2.53 -0.88 -18.86
C ALA A 94 -1.15 -1.40 -19.32
N GLY A 95 -0.85 -2.67 -19.01
CA GLY A 95 0.43 -3.29 -19.37
C GLY A 95 1.60 -2.97 -18.44
N TYR A 96 1.36 -2.26 -17.35
CA TYR A 96 2.40 -1.90 -16.38
C TYR A 96 2.19 -2.62 -15.05
N LEU A 97 3.31 -3.05 -14.46
CA LEU A 97 3.34 -3.48 -13.07
C LEU A 97 3.54 -2.25 -12.19
N ASN A 98 2.59 -2.00 -11.32
CA ASN A 98 2.61 -0.87 -10.39
C ASN A 98 2.84 -1.40 -8.98
N TRP A 99 3.89 -0.93 -8.34
CA TRP A 99 4.30 -1.41 -7.03
C TRP A 99 4.98 -0.30 -6.23
N LEU A 100 4.48 -0.06 -5.04
CA LEU A 100 5.13 0.75 -4.01
C LEU A 100 5.24 -0.10 -2.75
N CYS A 101 6.30 0.10 -1.99
CA CYS A 101 6.50 -0.64 -0.74
C CYS A 101 7.16 0.28 0.28
N ASP A 102 6.55 0.43 1.43
CA ASP A 102 7.16 1.16 2.53
C ASP A 102 6.58 0.70 3.88
N ASN A 103 7.26 1.10 4.93
CA ASN A 103 6.92 0.77 6.31
C ASN A 103 6.41 1.99 7.06
N TYR A 104 5.46 1.77 7.97
CA TYR A 104 4.88 2.79 8.81
C TYR A 104 4.74 2.27 10.23
N LEU A 105 5.16 3.07 11.20
CA LEU A 105 4.90 2.80 12.62
C LEU A 105 3.54 3.39 12.99
N ILE A 106 2.69 2.58 13.59
CA ILE A 106 1.35 3.02 13.96
C ILE A 106 1.40 3.79 15.28
N GLY A 107 1.04 5.05 15.23
CA GLY A 107 0.88 5.89 16.41
C GLY A 107 -0.54 5.86 16.97
N GLY A 108 -0.82 6.69 17.96
CA GLY A 108 -2.14 6.73 18.60
C GLY A 108 -3.28 7.17 17.70
N ASN A 109 -3.00 7.97 16.66
CA ASN A 109 -3.98 8.53 15.74
C ASN A 109 -3.90 7.95 14.33
N GLY A 110 -2.98 7.02 14.08
CA GLY A 110 -2.77 6.41 12.78
C GLY A 110 -1.30 6.28 12.44
N PRO A 111 -0.96 6.00 11.18
CA PRO A 111 0.43 5.81 10.78
C PRO A 111 1.23 7.10 10.90
N GLY A 112 2.50 6.97 11.29
CA GLY A 112 3.47 8.05 11.23
C GLY A 112 3.98 8.28 9.81
N ASP A 113 5.09 9.00 9.71
CA ASP A 113 5.73 9.25 8.43
C ASP A 113 6.28 7.96 7.83
N ARG A 114 6.40 7.95 6.53
CA ARG A 114 7.04 6.88 5.77
C ARG A 114 8.49 6.70 6.24
N LEU A 115 8.89 5.48 6.57
CA LEU A 115 10.22 5.21 7.11
C LEU A 115 11.34 5.40 6.07
N HIS A 116 11.10 4.98 4.83
CA HIS A 116 12.05 5.18 3.75
C HIS A 116 11.90 6.57 3.14
N LYS A 117 13.00 7.23 2.84
CA LYS A 117 13.00 8.63 2.37
C LYS A 117 13.39 8.78 0.91
N PHE A 118 13.46 7.68 0.16
CA PHE A 118 13.74 7.75 -1.27
C PHE A 118 12.60 8.49 -1.98
N PRO A 119 12.91 9.40 -2.93
CA PRO A 119 11.87 10.15 -3.64
C PRO A 119 10.91 9.23 -4.39
N GLU A 120 9.62 9.54 -4.30
CA GLU A 120 8.56 8.78 -4.95
C GLU A 120 8.20 9.43 -6.28
N GLU A 121 9.09 9.31 -7.23
CA GLU A 121 8.94 9.91 -8.55
C GLU A 121 9.50 8.97 -9.63
N VAL A 122 9.06 9.19 -10.86
CA VAL A 122 9.62 8.51 -12.02
C VAL A 122 10.94 9.16 -12.36
N VAL A 123 11.99 8.36 -12.44
CA VAL A 123 13.32 8.82 -12.81
C VAL A 123 13.55 8.60 -14.30
N GLU A 124 13.85 9.65 -15.03
CA GLU A 124 14.21 9.58 -16.44
C GLU A 124 15.72 9.72 -16.57
N ALA A 125 16.35 8.77 -17.29
CA ALA A 125 17.77 8.79 -17.60
C ALA A 125 17.93 9.25 -19.06
N GLY A 126 18.73 10.28 -19.28
CA GLY A 126 18.84 10.85 -20.60
C GLY A 126 20.21 11.37 -20.95
#